data_22ce49820ad1f09ae907fa5f6b924051
#
_entry.id   22ce49820ad1f09ae907fa5f6b924051
#
_cell.length_a   1.000
_cell.length_b   1.000
_cell.length_c   1.000
_cell.angle_alpha   90.00
_cell.angle_beta   90.00
_cell.angle_gamma   90.00
#
_symmetry.space_group_name_H-M   'P 1'
#
loop_
_entity.id
_entity.type
_entity.pdbx_description
1 polymer ?
#
loop_
_entity_poly.entity_id
_entity_poly.type
_entity_poly.pdbx_seq_one_letter_code
_entity_poly.pdbx_strand_id
1 'polypeptide(L)'
;MVMNVQDRGVLPEEMRYTYSVCPVCLKRIPAKREERDGQIYLVKTCPEHGTFSSVIWRNKRKFADWRGERPAVGENENLNCPAGCGLCAEHRRATCCTLLEITARCNMNCTFCFAEPDGTQDPSLDTVKRWIDDLTEPGKTLLQLSGGEPTVRDDLPEIVAYAKQVGCKYVQLNSNGLRLAEDEAFVKRLADAGLSFVFMQFD
;
A
#
# COMPACT_ATOMS: atom_id res chain seq x y z
N MET A 1 -38.37 2.30 1.70
CA MET A 1 -38.07 0.90 1.32
C MET A 1 -37.49 0.24 2.58
N VAL A 2 -38.28 -0.56 3.29
CA VAL A 2 -37.91 -1.12 4.59
C VAL A 2 -37.00 -2.33 4.32
N MET A 3 -35.74 -2.25 4.72
CA MET A 3 -34.82 -3.40 4.63
C MET A 3 -35.30 -4.54 5.53
N ASN A 4 -35.48 -5.68 4.91
CA ASN A 4 -35.95 -6.91 5.52
C ASN A 4 -34.95 -7.42 6.57
N VAL A 5 -35.41 -7.65 7.79
CA VAL A 5 -34.61 -7.97 9.00
C VAL A 5 -33.96 -9.37 8.94
N GLN A 6 -34.15 -10.13 7.85
CA GLN A 6 -33.71 -11.53 7.74
C GLN A 6 -32.30 -11.74 7.17
N ASP A 7 -31.58 -10.69 6.77
CA ASP A 7 -30.23 -10.82 6.19
C ASP A 7 -29.09 -10.51 7.19
N ARG A 8 -29.31 -10.88 8.45
CA ARG A 8 -28.31 -10.72 9.51
C ARG A 8 -27.44 -11.97 9.59
N GLY A 9 -26.25 -11.90 9.04
CA GLY A 9 -25.15 -12.66 9.59
C GLY A 9 -24.51 -13.75 8.76
N VAL A 10 -24.66 -13.79 7.44
CA VAL A 10 -23.92 -14.77 6.63
C VAL A 10 -22.89 -14.07 5.75
N LEU A 11 -21.59 -14.30 6.01
CA LEU A 11 -20.54 -13.85 5.11
C LEU A 11 -20.80 -14.37 3.69
N PRO A 12 -20.66 -13.53 2.65
CA PRO A 12 -20.68 -13.98 1.26
C PRO A 12 -19.77 -15.18 1.06
N GLU A 13 -20.15 -16.11 0.20
CA GLU A 13 -19.44 -17.38 0.03
C GLU A 13 -17.97 -17.16 -0.35
N GLU A 14 -17.71 -16.19 -1.23
CA GLU A 14 -16.36 -15.79 -1.65
C GLU A 14 -15.51 -15.23 -0.51
N MET A 15 -16.14 -14.81 0.59
CA MET A 15 -15.43 -14.33 1.79
C MET A 15 -15.23 -15.40 2.84
N ARG A 16 -15.89 -16.55 2.74
CA ARG A 16 -15.82 -17.61 3.75
C ARG A 16 -14.51 -18.37 3.70
N TYR A 17 -14.02 -18.70 2.52
CA TYR A 17 -12.85 -19.55 2.37
C TYR A 17 -11.59 -18.75 2.10
N THR A 18 -10.46 -19.20 2.63
CA THR A 18 -9.16 -18.60 2.48
C THR A 18 -8.06 -19.61 2.81
N TYR A 19 -6.83 -19.15 2.82
CA TYR A 19 -5.70 -19.89 3.35
C TYR A 19 -5.10 -19.17 4.55
N SER A 20 -4.48 -19.93 5.41
CA SER A 20 -3.71 -19.43 6.55
C SER A 20 -2.49 -20.34 6.77
N VAL A 21 -1.76 -20.11 7.83
CA VAL A 21 -0.63 -20.97 8.21
C VAL A 21 -0.94 -21.68 9.55
N CYS A 22 -0.46 -22.89 9.70
CA CYS A 22 -0.45 -23.55 10.98
C CYS A 22 0.47 -22.81 11.95
N PRO A 23 0.04 -22.47 13.18
CA PRO A 23 0.89 -21.75 14.11
C PRO A 23 2.06 -22.58 14.67
N VAL A 24 2.05 -23.89 14.45
CA VAL A 24 3.09 -24.81 14.95
C VAL A 24 4.11 -25.11 13.85
N CYS A 25 3.66 -25.62 12.68
CA CYS A 25 4.58 -26.05 11.61
C CYS A 25 4.71 -25.05 10.47
N LEU A 26 4.00 -23.92 10.51
CA LEU A 26 3.98 -22.84 9.52
C LEU A 26 3.57 -23.27 8.10
N LYS A 27 3.12 -24.51 7.91
CA LYS A 27 2.58 -24.98 6.63
C LYS A 27 1.33 -24.21 6.27
N ARG A 28 1.18 -23.86 5.00
CA ARG A 28 -0.04 -23.25 4.46
C ARG A 28 -1.17 -24.28 4.48
N ILE A 29 -2.28 -23.92 5.09
CA ILE A 29 -3.47 -24.77 5.27
C ILE A 29 -4.74 -24.04 4.86
N PRO A 30 -5.79 -24.73 4.39
CA PRO A 30 -7.10 -24.14 4.18
C PRO A 30 -7.66 -23.56 5.48
N ALA A 31 -8.38 -22.47 5.36
CA ALA A 31 -9.00 -21.79 6.47
C ALA A 31 -10.40 -21.29 6.08
N LYS A 32 -11.26 -21.14 7.08
CA LYS A 32 -12.63 -20.68 6.91
C LYS A 32 -12.88 -19.50 7.86
N ARG A 33 -13.59 -18.49 7.37
CA ARG A 33 -14.12 -17.42 8.22
C ARG A 33 -15.52 -17.77 8.64
N GLU A 34 -15.76 -17.73 9.94
CA GLU A 34 -17.07 -18.03 10.54
C GLU A 34 -17.51 -16.82 11.39
N GLU A 35 -18.78 -16.45 11.22
CA GLU A 35 -19.41 -15.46 12.08
C GLU A 35 -20.02 -16.14 13.29
N ARG A 36 -19.66 -15.66 14.49
CA ARG A 36 -20.21 -16.11 15.75
C ARG A 36 -20.44 -14.89 16.65
N ASP A 37 -21.65 -14.66 17.09
CA ASP A 37 -22.02 -13.54 18.01
C ASP A 37 -21.52 -12.17 17.51
N GLY A 38 -21.66 -11.90 16.20
CA GLY A 38 -21.23 -10.64 15.58
C GLY A 38 -19.72 -10.46 15.46
N GLN A 39 -18.95 -11.50 15.74
CA GLN A 39 -17.49 -11.53 15.54
C GLN A 39 -17.14 -12.51 14.42
N ILE A 40 -16.04 -12.21 13.71
CA ILE A 40 -15.52 -13.11 12.68
C ILE A 40 -14.32 -13.87 13.22
N TYR A 41 -14.41 -15.17 13.13
CA TYR A 41 -13.34 -16.11 13.49
C TYR A 41 -12.66 -16.67 12.24
N LEU A 42 -11.35 -16.78 12.27
CA LEU A 42 -10.59 -17.57 11.31
C LEU A 42 -10.36 -18.95 11.91
N VAL A 43 -11.03 -19.95 11.33
CA VAL A 43 -10.92 -21.36 11.73
C VAL A 43 -10.08 -22.09 10.70
N LYS A 44 -9.10 -22.86 11.16
CA LYS A 44 -8.17 -23.61 10.31
C LYS A 44 -7.79 -24.94 10.97
N THR A 45 -7.64 -25.97 10.17
CA THR A 45 -7.29 -27.31 10.66
C THR A 45 -5.99 -27.78 10.01
N CYS A 46 -5.00 -28.02 10.82
CA CYS A 46 -3.76 -28.67 10.40
C CYS A 46 -3.91 -30.19 10.60
N PRO A 47 -3.59 -31.01 9.59
CA PRO A 47 -3.66 -32.47 9.73
C PRO A 47 -2.79 -33.03 10.87
N GLU A 48 -1.67 -32.35 11.17
CA GLU A 48 -0.69 -32.78 12.17
C GLU A 48 -0.94 -32.17 13.56
N HIS A 49 -1.54 -30.95 13.63
CA HIS A 49 -1.59 -30.16 14.87
C HIS A 49 -3.02 -29.77 15.28
N GLY A 50 -4.05 -30.30 14.58
CA GLY A 50 -5.45 -30.08 14.94
C GLY A 50 -5.99 -28.70 14.54
N THR A 51 -7.11 -28.32 15.16
CA THR A 51 -7.89 -27.15 14.79
C THR A 51 -7.56 -25.94 15.65
N PHE A 52 -7.40 -24.80 15.00
CA PHE A 52 -7.15 -23.48 15.59
C PHE A 52 -8.26 -22.52 15.22
N SER A 53 -8.65 -21.66 16.16
CA SER A 53 -9.64 -20.62 15.95
C SER A 53 -9.15 -19.30 16.55
N SER A 54 -9.20 -18.24 15.77
CA SER A 54 -8.77 -16.91 16.20
C SER A 54 -9.77 -15.86 15.76
N VAL A 55 -10.11 -14.92 16.63
CA VAL A 55 -10.95 -13.76 16.25
C VAL A 55 -10.13 -12.85 15.37
N ILE A 56 -10.69 -12.51 14.19
CA ILE A 56 -10.05 -11.58 13.24
C ILE A 56 -10.83 -10.27 13.07
N TRP A 57 -12.07 -10.20 13.61
CA TRP A 57 -12.88 -9.01 13.54
C TRP A 57 -13.85 -8.90 14.72
N ARG A 58 -13.87 -7.75 15.39
CA ARG A 58 -14.75 -7.44 16.52
C ARG A 58 -15.46 -6.09 16.38
N ASN A 59 -15.40 -5.47 15.20
CA ASN A 59 -15.91 -4.13 15.01
C ASN A 59 -17.44 -4.12 14.86
N LYS A 60 -18.08 -2.99 15.21
CA LYS A 60 -19.50 -2.72 14.95
C LYS A 60 -19.86 -2.65 13.46
N ARG A 61 -18.88 -2.29 12.59
CA ARG A 61 -19.05 -2.35 11.13
C ARG A 61 -18.95 -3.80 10.68
N LYS A 62 -19.75 -4.18 9.68
CA LYS A 62 -19.67 -5.52 9.10
C LYS A 62 -18.30 -5.73 8.45
N PHE A 63 -17.76 -6.91 8.56
CA PHE A 63 -16.48 -7.30 7.94
C PHE A 63 -16.52 -7.16 6.41
N ALA A 64 -17.66 -7.48 5.79
CA ALA A 64 -17.86 -7.34 4.35
C ALA A 64 -17.71 -5.88 3.90
N ASP A 65 -18.33 -4.95 4.64
CA ASP A 65 -18.29 -3.52 4.31
C ASP A 65 -16.88 -2.92 4.44
N TRP A 66 -16.09 -3.46 5.39
CA TRP A 66 -14.71 -3.01 5.58
C TRP A 66 -13.79 -3.41 4.43
N ARG A 67 -13.98 -4.57 3.84
CA ARG A 67 -13.13 -5.04 2.73
C ARG A 67 -13.24 -4.19 1.46
N GLY A 68 -14.34 -3.44 1.30
CA GLY A 68 -14.62 -2.70 0.10
C GLY A 68 -14.85 -3.58 -1.13
N GLU A 69 -15.00 -2.94 -2.27
CA GLU A 69 -15.12 -3.63 -3.55
C GLU A 69 -13.78 -4.21 -3.99
N ARG A 70 -13.82 -5.37 -4.61
CA ARG A 70 -12.63 -5.93 -5.27
C ARG A 70 -12.37 -5.12 -6.54
N PRO A 71 -11.14 -4.66 -6.78
CA PRO A 71 -10.81 -4.06 -8.05
C PRO A 71 -11.02 -5.08 -9.18
N ALA A 72 -11.45 -4.58 -10.34
CA ALA A 72 -11.47 -5.40 -11.54
C ALA A 72 -10.05 -5.89 -11.85
N VAL A 73 -9.91 -7.18 -12.09
CA VAL A 73 -8.64 -7.77 -12.48
C VAL A 73 -8.50 -7.64 -13.99
N GLY A 74 -7.37 -7.12 -14.47
CA GLY A 74 -7.08 -7.03 -15.91
C GLY A 74 -6.95 -8.42 -16.54
N GLU A 75 -7.43 -8.55 -17.78
CA GLU A 75 -7.31 -9.77 -18.59
C GLU A 75 -5.87 -9.93 -19.11
N ASN A 76 -4.94 -10.30 -18.27
CA ASN A 76 -3.57 -10.58 -18.73
C ASN A 76 -3.27 -12.07 -18.53
N GLU A 77 -3.51 -12.85 -19.60
CA GLU A 77 -3.48 -14.32 -19.57
C GLU A 77 -2.07 -14.93 -19.50
N ASN A 78 -1.00 -14.14 -19.64
CA ASN A 78 0.35 -14.68 -19.91
C ASN A 78 1.40 -14.47 -18.81
N LEU A 79 1.00 -14.24 -17.56
CA LEU A 79 1.96 -13.91 -16.52
C LEU A 79 2.14 -15.06 -15.52
N ASN A 80 3.33 -15.64 -15.53
CA ASN A 80 3.76 -16.59 -14.50
C ASN A 80 4.03 -15.86 -13.18
N CYS A 81 3.14 -15.97 -12.22
CA CYS A 81 3.32 -15.43 -10.88
C CYS A 81 4.40 -16.24 -10.12
N PRO A 82 5.39 -15.59 -9.48
CA PRO A 82 5.53 -14.13 -9.29
C PRO A 82 6.44 -13.45 -10.34
N ALA A 83 7.09 -14.17 -11.21
CA ALA A 83 8.19 -13.67 -12.04
C ALA A 83 7.76 -12.74 -13.20
N GLY A 84 6.55 -12.93 -13.71
CA GLY A 84 6.00 -12.09 -14.78
C GLY A 84 4.96 -11.12 -14.28
N CYS A 85 5.15 -10.54 -13.09
CA CYS A 85 4.08 -9.91 -12.37
C CYS A 85 3.59 -8.60 -12.99
N GLY A 86 2.55 -8.73 -13.76
CA GLY A 86 1.52 -7.72 -13.88
C GLY A 86 0.27 -8.20 -13.16
N LEU A 87 -0.81 -7.46 -13.23
CA LEU A 87 -2.08 -7.86 -12.65
C LEU A 87 -2.69 -8.99 -13.48
N CYS A 88 -2.40 -10.24 -13.14
CA CYS A 88 -3.00 -11.40 -13.77
C CYS A 88 -4.39 -11.71 -13.20
N ALA A 89 -5.15 -12.59 -13.87
CA ALA A 89 -6.50 -12.99 -13.44
C ALA A 89 -6.55 -13.60 -12.02
N GLU A 90 -5.45 -14.15 -11.56
CA GLU A 90 -5.29 -14.69 -10.20
C GLU A 90 -4.97 -13.59 -9.15
N HIS A 91 -4.62 -12.39 -9.58
CA HIS A 91 -4.29 -11.30 -8.68
C HIS A 91 -5.55 -10.77 -8.00
N ARG A 92 -5.58 -10.83 -6.69
CA ARG A 92 -6.78 -10.51 -5.90
C ARG A 92 -6.79 -9.12 -5.29
N ARG A 93 -5.76 -8.31 -5.57
CA ARG A 93 -5.64 -6.95 -5.06
C ARG A 93 -4.98 -6.05 -6.09
N ALA A 94 -5.55 -4.88 -6.33
CA ALA A 94 -4.88 -3.84 -7.09
C ALA A 94 -3.79 -3.17 -6.26
N THR A 95 -2.77 -2.64 -6.93
CA THR A 95 -1.79 -1.76 -6.32
C THR A 95 -2.49 -0.48 -5.87
N CYS A 96 -2.47 -0.21 -4.57
CA CYS A 96 -3.08 1.00 -4.02
C CYS A 96 -2.05 2.05 -3.60
N CYS A 97 -0.80 1.64 -3.49
CA CYS A 97 0.31 2.47 -3.03
C CYS A 97 1.56 2.12 -3.82
N THR A 98 2.23 3.12 -4.35
CA THR A 98 3.49 3.02 -5.05
C THR A 98 4.54 3.80 -4.28
N LEU A 99 5.62 3.14 -3.87
CA LEU A 99 6.80 3.81 -3.32
C LEU A 99 7.79 4.01 -4.46
N LEU A 100 8.18 5.28 -4.68
CA LEU A 100 9.10 5.68 -5.72
C LEU A 100 10.33 6.33 -5.10
N GLU A 101 11.48 5.68 -5.28
CA GLU A 101 12.77 6.23 -4.86
C GLU A 101 13.28 7.19 -5.93
N ILE A 102 13.24 8.49 -5.62
CA ILE A 102 13.57 9.56 -6.57
C ILE A 102 15.01 10.05 -6.44
N THR A 103 15.73 9.60 -5.41
CA THR A 103 17.15 9.95 -5.17
C THR A 103 17.79 8.89 -4.30
N ALA A 104 19.06 8.60 -4.54
CA ALA A 104 19.90 7.82 -3.62
C ALA A 104 20.67 8.72 -2.64
N ARG A 105 20.67 10.05 -2.85
CA ARG A 105 21.36 10.99 -1.97
C ARG A 105 20.61 11.19 -0.66
N CYS A 106 21.37 11.40 0.42
CA CYS A 106 20.82 11.72 1.74
C CYS A 106 21.70 12.78 2.41
N ASN A 107 21.09 13.64 3.22
CA ASN A 107 21.77 14.60 4.08
C ASN A 107 22.10 14.06 5.47
N MET A 108 21.84 12.77 5.73
CA MET A 108 22.21 12.03 6.94
C MET A 108 23.02 10.79 6.59
N ASN A 109 23.71 10.25 7.60
CA ASN A 109 24.48 9.00 7.51
C ASN A 109 24.12 8.09 8.70
N CYS A 110 22.90 7.55 8.70
CA CYS A 110 22.40 6.73 9.80
C CYS A 110 23.12 5.37 9.82
N THR A 111 23.57 4.93 10.98
CA THR A 111 24.35 3.70 11.15
C THR A 111 23.57 2.42 10.86
N PHE A 112 22.24 2.47 10.84
CA PHE A 112 21.33 1.34 10.57
C PHE A 112 20.48 1.58 9.31
N CYS A 113 20.90 2.49 8.43
CA CYS A 113 20.23 2.71 7.17
C CYS A 113 20.40 1.49 6.27
N PHE A 114 19.30 0.95 5.75
CA PHE A 114 19.34 -0.15 4.78
C PHE A 114 19.51 0.34 3.33
N ALA A 115 19.31 1.65 3.08
CA ALA A 115 19.64 2.27 1.81
C ALA A 115 21.12 2.66 1.84
N GLU A 116 21.94 2.03 1.00
CA GLU A 116 23.32 2.47 0.82
C GLU A 116 23.33 3.69 -0.12
N PRO A 117 23.71 4.89 0.37
CA PRO A 117 23.89 6.04 -0.51
C PRO A 117 25.09 5.74 -1.41
N ASP A 118 24.85 5.39 -2.66
CA ASP A 118 25.89 4.98 -3.59
C ASP A 118 26.53 6.14 -4.36
N GLY A 119 26.12 7.38 -4.06
CA GLY A 119 26.61 8.58 -4.73
C GLY A 119 26.25 8.67 -6.21
N THR A 120 25.34 7.83 -6.69
CA THR A 120 24.86 7.86 -8.08
C THR A 120 24.15 9.17 -8.37
N GLN A 121 24.15 9.53 -9.64
CA GLN A 121 23.43 10.71 -10.10
C GLN A 121 21.92 10.47 -10.00
N ASP A 122 21.19 11.44 -9.46
CA ASP A 122 19.74 11.39 -9.42
C ASP A 122 19.13 11.14 -10.81
N PRO A 123 18.03 10.39 -10.91
CA PRO A 123 17.28 10.34 -12.14
C PRO A 123 16.79 11.72 -12.54
N SER A 124 16.82 12.02 -13.85
CA SER A 124 16.34 13.30 -14.36
C SER A 124 14.85 13.50 -14.02
N LEU A 125 14.42 14.75 -13.97
CA LEU A 125 13.00 15.09 -13.77
C LEU A 125 12.10 14.37 -14.78
N ASP A 126 12.50 14.31 -16.07
CA ASP A 126 11.75 13.64 -17.12
C ASP A 126 11.69 12.13 -16.92
N THR A 127 12.74 11.54 -16.36
CA THR A 127 12.73 10.11 -16.00
C THR A 127 11.74 9.84 -14.88
N VAL A 128 11.76 10.68 -13.83
CA VAL A 128 10.82 10.56 -12.71
C VAL A 128 9.36 10.75 -13.19
N LYS A 129 9.12 11.71 -14.08
CA LYS A 129 7.79 11.95 -14.66
C LYS A 129 7.28 10.71 -15.41
N ARG A 130 8.11 10.08 -16.25
CA ARG A 130 7.74 8.84 -16.95
C ARG A 130 7.40 7.71 -15.97
N TRP A 131 8.18 7.54 -14.90
CA TRP A 131 7.85 6.55 -13.88
C TRP A 131 6.51 6.82 -13.21
N ILE A 132 6.19 8.10 -12.95
CA ILE A 132 4.89 8.49 -12.38
C ILE A 132 3.76 8.15 -13.36
N ASP A 133 3.92 8.44 -14.66
CA ASP A 133 2.93 8.09 -15.68
C ASP A 133 2.65 6.59 -15.71
N ASP A 134 3.72 5.77 -15.73
CA ASP A 134 3.63 4.31 -15.79
C ASP A 134 2.97 3.69 -14.54
N LEU A 135 3.05 4.35 -13.39
CA LEU A 135 2.64 3.82 -12.08
C LEU A 135 1.30 4.40 -11.59
N THR A 136 0.74 5.42 -12.26
CA THR A 136 -0.43 6.14 -11.77
C THR A 136 -1.72 5.64 -12.40
N GLU A 137 -2.64 5.17 -11.57
CA GLU A 137 -4.05 5.07 -11.89
C GLU A 137 -4.76 6.33 -11.35
N PRO A 138 -5.27 7.23 -12.24
CA PRO A 138 -5.90 8.47 -11.80
C PRO A 138 -7.02 8.26 -10.77
N GLY A 139 -7.01 9.05 -9.72
CA GLY A 139 -7.99 8.98 -8.63
C GLY A 139 -7.83 7.81 -7.65
N LYS A 140 -6.89 6.88 -7.90
CA LYS A 140 -6.68 5.71 -7.04
C LYS A 140 -5.30 5.70 -6.38
N THR A 141 -4.24 6.00 -7.13
CA THR A 141 -2.86 5.84 -6.67
C THR A 141 -2.51 6.76 -5.51
N LEU A 142 -1.98 6.18 -4.45
CA LEU A 142 -1.19 6.86 -3.45
C LEU A 142 0.28 6.72 -3.87
N LEU A 143 0.92 7.84 -4.20
CA LEU A 143 2.35 7.89 -4.53
C LEU A 143 3.14 8.29 -3.29
N GLN A 144 4.09 7.46 -2.89
CA GLN A 144 5.05 7.76 -1.82
C GLN A 144 6.41 8.10 -2.45
N LEU A 145 6.84 9.34 -2.30
CA LEU A 145 8.15 9.80 -2.71
C LEU A 145 9.15 9.49 -1.60
N SER A 146 10.18 8.73 -1.94
CA SER A 146 11.18 8.20 -1.03
C SER A 146 12.56 8.16 -1.69
N GLY A 147 13.50 7.47 -1.09
CA GLY A 147 14.87 7.29 -1.52
C GLY A 147 15.84 7.42 -0.34
N GLY A 148 16.98 8.02 -0.52
CA GLY A 148 17.81 8.46 0.61
C GLY A 148 17.03 9.51 1.40
N GLU A 149 17.10 10.77 0.96
CA GLU A 149 16.25 11.84 1.49
C GLU A 149 15.69 12.68 0.33
N PRO A 150 14.41 12.56 -0.01
CA PRO A 150 13.83 13.27 -1.16
C PRO A 150 13.96 14.79 -1.12
N THR A 151 14.00 15.39 0.06
CA THR A 151 14.12 16.86 0.20
C THR A 151 15.47 17.40 -0.22
N VAL A 152 16.49 16.59 -0.48
CA VAL A 152 17.76 17.05 -1.06
C VAL A 152 17.62 17.45 -2.53
N ARG A 153 16.51 17.08 -3.18
CA ARG A 153 16.18 17.51 -4.53
C ARG A 153 15.48 18.87 -4.53
N ASP A 154 16.02 19.83 -5.29
CA ASP A 154 15.41 21.16 -5.42
C ASP A 154 14.17 21.17 -6.32
N ASP A 155 14.07 20.19 -7.25
CA ASP A 155 12.95 19.98 -8.16
C ASP A 155 11.80 19.13 -7.55
N LEU A 156 11.90 18.75 -6.27
CA LEU A 156 10.86 17.98 -5.59
C LEU A 156 9.45 18.62 -5.68
N PRO A 157 9.27 19.95 -5.52
CA PRO A 157 7.96 20.56 -5.72
C PRO A 157 7.38 20.36 -7.13
N GLU A 158 8.23 20.32 -8.16
CA GLU A 158 7.81 20.06 -9.54
C GLU A 158 7.36 18.59 -9.72
N ILE A 159 8.05 17.66 -9.09
CA ILE A 159 7.67 16.24 -9.05
C ILE A 159 6.29 16.07 -8.39
N VAL A 160 6.08 16.74 -7.25
CA VAL A 160 4.79 16.72 -6.53
C VAL A 160 3.68 17.30 -7.41
N ALA A 161 3.89 18.46 -8.01
CA ALA A 161 2.92 19.12 -8.89
C ALA A 161 2.55 18.22 -10.07
N TYR A 162 3.54 17.58 -10.70
CA TYR A 162 3.32 16.65 -11.80
C TYR A 162 2.50 15.44 -11.38
N ALA A 163 2.81 14.81 -10.24
CA ALA A 163 2.06 13.69 -9.71
C ALA A 163 0.59 14.05 -9.46
N LYS A 164 0.32 15.25 -8.98
CA LYS A 164 -1.05 15.76 -8.82
C LYS A 164 -1.74 16.00 -10.16
N GLN A 165 -1.02 16.54 -11.14
CA GLN A 165 -1.54 16.81 -12.48
C GLN A 165 -1.98 15.53 -13.20
N VAL A 166 -1.22 14.44 -13.11
CA VAL A 166 -1.58 13.14 -13.72
C VAL A 166 -2.63 12.37 -12.93
N GLY A 167 -3.05 12.88 -11.78
CA GLY A 167 -4.21 12.38 -11.04
C GLY A 167 -3.90 11.46 -9.88
N CYS A 168 -2.67 11.46 -9.34
CA CYS A 168 -2.42 10.77 -8.06
C CYS A 168 -3.41 11.26 -7.00
N LYS A 169 -4.13 10.32 -6.37
CA LYS A 169 -5.10 10.63 -5.32
C LYS A 169 -4.43 11.30 -4.14
N TYR A 170 -3.33 10.72 -3.71
CA TYR A 170 -2.48 11.26 -2.66
C TYR A 170 -1.02 11.23 -3.09
N VAL A 171 -0.27 12.26 -2.72
CA VAL A 171 1.18 12.32 -2.82
C VAL A 171 1.73 12.46 -1.42
N GLN A 172 2.48 11.46 -0.98
CA GLN A 172 3.15 11.39 0.31
C GLN A 172 4.65 11.63 0.12
N LEU A 173 5.24 12.37 1.04
CA LEU A 173 6.68 12.53 1.15
C LEU A 173 7.17 11.76 2.39
N ASN A 174 8.12 10.85 2.20
CA ASN A 174 8.87 10.24 3.31
C ASN A 174 10.13 11.09 3.53
N SER A 175 10.34 11.59 4.74
CA SER A 175 11.44 12.53 5.02
C SER A 175 11.94 12.42 6.46
N ASN A 176 13.24 12.67 6.64
CA ASN A 176 13.85 12.88 7.95
C ASN A 176 13.51 14.26 8.56
N GLY A 177 12.90 15.15 7.80
CA GLY A 177 12.37 16.43 8.26
C GLY A 177 13.39 17.58 8.40
N LEU A 178 14.70 17.36 8.24
CA LEU A 178 15.71 18.40 8.46
C LEU A 178 15.46 19.64 7.58
N ARG A 179 15.40 19.45 6.27
CA ARG A 179 15.13 20.59 5.36
C ARG A 179 13.76 21.23 5.58
N LEU A 180 12.77 20.41 5.95
CA LEU A 180 11.42 20.94 6.21
C LEU A 180 11.38 21.85 7.45
N ALA A 181 12.25 21.59 8.42
CA ALA A 181 12.36 22.42 9.62
C ALA A 181 13.14 23.75 9.37
N GLU A 182 14.04 23.78 8.39
CA GLU A 182 14.97 24.90 8.15
C GLU A 182 14.52 25.80 7.00
N ASP A 183 13.76 25.29 6.01
CA ASP A 183 13.38 26.01 4.77
C ASP A 183 11.86 26.14 4.64
N GLU A 184 11.29 27.14 5.30
CA GLU A 184 9.85 27.42 5.24
C GLU A 184 9.36 27.71 3.80
N ALA A 185 10.20 28.35 2.98
CA ALA A 185 9.86 28.64 1.58
C ALA A 185 9.76 27.34 0.76
N PHE A 186 10.59 26.36 1.03
CA PHE A 186 10.53 25.04 0.42
C PHE A 186 9.26 24.30 0.84
N VAL A 187 8.92 24.31 2.13
CA VAL A 187 7.67 23.73 2.65
C VAL A 187 6.46 24.35 1.97
N LYS A 188 6.44 25.69 1.84
CA LYS A 188 5.35 26.38 1.15
C LYS A 188 5.25 25.94 -0.31
N ARG A 189 6.35 25.81 -1.05
CA ARG A 189 6.33 25.31 -2.44
C ARG A 189 5.78 23.89 -2.55
N LEU A 190 6.10 23.00 -1.61
CA LEU A 190 5.56 21.64 -1.55
C LEU A 190 4.04 21.65 -1.30
N ALA A 191 3.58 22.48 -0.37
CA ALA A 191 2.17 22.64 -0.09
C ALA A 191 1.40 23.21 -1.31
N ASP A 192 1.91 24.25 -1.93
CA ASP A 192 1.36 24.88 -3.14
C ASP A 192 1.33 23.89 -4.34
N ALA A 193 2.30 22.98 -4.41
CA ALA A 193 2.37 21.91 -5.40
C ALA A 193 1.32 20.79 -5.17
N GLY A 194 0.66 20.77 -4.00
CA GLY A 194 -0.38 19.81 -3.67
C GLY A 194 0.11 18.57 -2.94
N LEU A 195 1.24 18.63 -2.21
CA LEU A 195 1.65 17.57 -1.31
C LEU A 195 0.53 17.25 -0.31
N SER A 196 0.16 15.99 -0.18
CA SER A 196 -0.98 15.60 0.64
C SER A 196 -0.61 15.46 2.11
N PHE A 197 0.54 14.86 2.41
CA PHE A 197 1.07 14.70 3.77
C PHE A 197 2.53 14.27 3.75
N VAL A 198 3.19 14.45 4.88
CA VAL A 198 4.56 14.02 5.14
C VAL A 198 4.53 12.86 6.12
N PHE A 199 5.24 11.79 5.79
CA PHE A 199 5.59 10.75 6.74
C PHE A 199 6.99 11.07 7.28
N MET A 200 7.05 11.52 8.53
CA MET A 200 8.32 11.85 9.19
C MET A 200 8.82 10.62 9.94
N GLN A 201 10.07 10.28 9.67
CA GLN A 201 10.75 9.18 10.33
C GLN A 201 11.65 9.73 11.45
N PHE A 202 11.44 9.23 12.65
CA PHE A 202 12.24 9.51 13.83
C PHE A 202 12.83 8.19 14.33
N ASP A 203 14.09 7.97 14.01
CA ASP A 203 14.84 6.77 14.44
C ASP A 203 15.90 7.11 15.49
#